data_275556c19dd39150fcf6383523c38f1f
#
_entry.id   275556c19dd39150fcf6383523c38f1f
#
_cell.length_a   1.000
_cell.length_b   1.000
_cell.length_c   1.000
_cell.angle_alpha   90.00
_cell.angle_beta   90.00
_cell.angle_gamma   90.00
#
_symmetry.space_group_name_H-M   'P 1'
#
loop_
_entity.id
_entity.type
_entity.pdbx_description
1 polymer ?
#
loop_
_entity_poly.entity_id
_entity_poly.type
_entity_poly.pdbx_seq_one_letter_code
_entity_poly.pdbx_strand_id
1 'polypeptide(L)'
;PRLFPPSLSINLRNHRKLLVCDDTAFTGGMNIADNHVLGKHPGGVQDLHFRCEGPIVDQLRRAFLLDWGFATGEFDQRDLPPSSNIMSGDSLCRMVLDGPGTEADPLNDLYCGIIGSAQHTVRIMTPYFLPSHELIAALRSAAQRGVSVRVVLPGKNNLPEAGGSLEARSSKPAWATW
;
A
#
# COMPACT_ATOMS: atom_id res chain seq x y z
N PRO A 1 -11.19 26.74 -27.28
CA PRO A 1 -10.46 25.50 -27.27
C PRO A 1 -9.00 25.82 -26.95
N ARG A 2 -8.54 25.52 -25.72
CA ARG A 2 -7.14 25.68 -25.33
C ARG A 2 -6.39 24.44 -25.79
N LEU A 3 -5.61 24.59 -26.85
CA LEU A 3 -4.58 23.64 -27.26
C LEU A 3 -3.42 23.75 -26.26
N PHE A 4 -3.53 23.00 -25.17
CA PHE A 4 -2.37 22.71 -24.32
C PHE A 4 -1.73 21.41 -24.82
N PRO A 5 -0.39 21.33 -24.84
CA PRO A 5 0.27 20.05 -25.07
C PRO A 5 -0.21 19.07 -24.01
N PRO A 6 -0.41 17.78 -24.35
CA PRO A 6 -0.83 16.79 -23.36
C PRO A 6 0.20 16.79 -22.24
N SER A 7 -0.23 17.16 -21.04
CA SER A 7 0.64 17.11 -19.88
C SER A 7 1.01 15.64 -19.65
N LEU A 8 2.29 15.37 -19.46
CA LEU A 8 2.84 14.05 -19.11
C LEU A 8 2.34 13.51 -17.74
N SER A 9 1.43 14.26 -17.08
CA SER A 9 0.79 13.88 -15.81
C SER A 9 -0.43 12.95 -15.95
N ILE A 10 -0.64 12.31 -17.09
CA ILE A 10 -1.87 11.61 -17.46
C ILE A 10 -2.19 10.40 -16.57
N ASN A 11 -1.30 9.96 -15.68
CA ASN A 11 -1.52 8.74 -14.89
C ASN A 11 -1.45 8.89 -13.37
N LEU A 12 -1.49 10.09 -12.84
CA LEU A 12 -1.53 10.31 -11.40
C LEU A 12 -2.96 10.09 -10.90
N ARG A 13 -3.26 8.86 -10.47
CA ARG A 13 -4.53 8.50 -9.84
C ARG A 13 -4.30 8.31 -8.36
N ASN A 14 -5.19 8.87 -7.54
CA ASN A 14 -5.23 8.54 -6.12
C ASN A 14 -5.74 7.09 -5.97
N HIS A 15 -4.89 6.21 -5.43
CA HIS A 15 -5.22 4.82 -5.17
C HIS A 15 -5.52 4.54 -3.69
N ARG A 16 -5.54 5.56 -2.83
CA ARG A 16 -5.86 5.42 -1.42
C ARG A 16 -7.31 5.01 -1.24
N LYS A 17 -7.55 3.99 -0.44
CA LYS A 17 -8.86 3.53 -0.03
C LYS A 17 -9.01 3.92 1.43
N LEU A 18 -9.67 5.02 1.68
CA LEU A 18 -9.77 5.63 3.00
C LEU A 18 -11.18 6.13 3.24
N LEU A 19 -11.78 5.65 4.31
CA LEU A 19 -13.05 6.13 4.83
C LEU A 19 -12.84 6.53 6.28
N VAL A 20 -13.23 7.73 6.64
CA VAL A 20 -13.16 8.23 8.02
C VAL A 20 -14.57 8.60 8.47
N CYS A 21 -15.01 8.00 9.58
CA CYS A 21 -16.31 8.24 10.19
C CYS A 21 -16.08 8.54 11.68
N ASP A 22 -16.22 9.78 12.07
CA ASP A 22 -15.96 10.25 13.44
C ASP A 22 -14.59 9.76 13.97
N ASP A 23 -14.58 8.93 15.00
CA ASP A 23 -13.37 8.41 15.63
C ASP A 23 -12.92 7.03 15.10
N THR A 24 -13.47 6.62 13.96
CA THR A 24 -13.12 5.35 13.31
C THR A 24 -12.70 5.61 11.87
N ALA A 25 -11.66 4.90 11.41
CA ALA A 25 -11.25 4.92 10.02
C ALA A 25 -11.13 3.51 9.46
N PHE A 26 -11.30 3.41 8.14
CA PHE A 26 -11.14 2.17 7.39
C PHE A 26 -10.17 2.41 6.25
N THR A 27 -9.18 1.52 6.12
CA THR A 27 -8.17 1.59 5.06
C THR A 27 -7.67 0.21 4.68
N GLY A 28 -7.16 0.06 3.46
CA GLY A 28 -6.65 -1.21 2.94
C GLY A 28 -6.70 -1.27 1.43
N GLY A 29 -6.69 -2.47 0.88
CA GLY A 29 -6.67 -2.68 -0.57
C GLY A 29 -8.05 -2.72 -1.24
N MET A 30 -9.15 -2.91 -0.49
CA MET A 30 -10.49 -3.06 -1.05
C MET A 30 -10.98 -1.81 -1.79
N ASN A 31 -11.48 -2.02 -3.00
CA ASN A 31 -12.25 -1.01 -3.73
C ASN A 31 -13.75 -1.14 -3.43
N ILE A 32 -14.51 -0.08 -3.68
CA ILE A 32 -15.98 -0.13 -3.68
C ILE A 32 -16.40 -0.76 -5.02
N ALA A 33 -16.39 -2.10 -5.05
CA ALA A 33 -16.73 -2.87 -6.24
C ALA A 33 -17.26 -4.26 -5.85
N ASP A 34 -18.16 -4.81 -6.64
CA ASP A 34 -18.82 -6.09 -6.35
C ASP A 34 -17.86 -7.28 -6.22
N ASN A 35 -16.78 -7.29 -6.98
CA ASN A 35 -15.76 -8.34 -6.92
C ASN A 35 -14.95 -8.35 -5.62
N HIS A 36 -15.03 -7.29 -4.80
CA HIS A 36 -14.43 -7.23 -3.46
C HIS A 36 -15.40 -7.68 -2.36
N VAL A 37 -16.66 -7.99 -2.69
CA VAL A 37 -17.62 -8.51 -1.73
C VAL A 37 -17.44 -10.01 -1.62
N LEU A 38 -17.02 -10.48 -0.43
CA LEU A 38 -16.80 -11.91 -0.18
C LEU A 38 -18.06 -12.73 -0.46
N GLY A 39 -17.87 -13.82 -1.19
CA GLY A 39 -18.96 -14.76 -1.52
C GLY A 39 -19.93 -14.33 -2.61
N LYS A 40 -19.82 -13.10 -3.15
CA LYS A 40 -20.71 -12.61 -4.18
C LYS A 40 -20.32 -13.08 -5.60
N HIS A 41 -19.02 -13.23 -5.83
CA HIS A 41 -18.49 -13.66 -7.15
C HIS A 41 -17.53 -14.83 -7.01
N PRO A 42 -17.66 -15.89 -7.83
CA PRO A 42 -16.63 -16.91 -7.95
C PRO A 42 -15.33 -16.27 -8.45
N GLY A 43 -14.25 -16.43 -7.70
CA GLY A 43 -12.97 -15.78 -8.03
C GLY A 43 -12.87 -14.30 -7.66
N GLY A 44 -13.70 -13.83 -6.74
CA GLY A 44 -13.61 -12.48 -6.19
C GLY A 44 -12.23 -12.18 -5.59
N VAL A 45 -11.90 -10.91 -5.50
CA VAL A 45 -10.62 -10.43 -4.97
C VAL A 45 -10.52 -10.74 -3.48
N GLN A 46 -9.43 -11.40 -3.09
CA GLN A 46 -9.06 -11.55 -1.68
C GLN A 46 -8.11 -10.43 -1.31
N ASP A 47 -8.53 -9.60 -0.38
CA ASP A 47 -7.80 -8.42 0.04
C ASP A 47 -7.97 -8.19 1.54
N LEU A 48 -7.13 -7.31 2.10
CA LEU A 48 -7.19 -6.92 3.50
C LEU A 48 -7.68 -5.48 3.61
N HIS A 49 -8.59 -5.27 4.55
CA HIS A 49 -9.06 -3.96 4.94
C HIS A 49 -9.13 -3.88 6.46
N PHE A 50 -8.71 -2.77 7.01
CA PHE A 50 -8.53 -2.59 8.44
C PHE A 50 -9.50 -1.54 8.96
N ARG A 51 -10.12 -1.83 10.10
CA ARG A 51 -10.78 -0.84 10.94
C ARG A 51 -9.75 -0.32 11.92
N CYS A 52 -9.62 1.00 12.00
CA CYS A 52 -8.65 1.70 12.82
C CYS A 52 -9.37 2.60 13.81
N GLU A 53 -8.88 2.62 15.05
CA GLU A 53 -9.34 3.47 16.13
C GLU A 53 -8.15 4.09 16.88
N GLY A 54 -8.38 5.14 17.66
CA GLY A 54 -7.34 5.83 18.40
C GLY A 54 -6.54 6.83 17.57
N PRO A 55 -5.35 7.24 18.00
CA PRO A 55 -4.60 8.37 17.42
C PRO A 55 -4.26 8.22 15.92
N ILE A 56 -4.24 7.01 15.39
CA ILE A 56 -4.01 6.78 13.95
C ILE A 56 -5.12 7.38 13.09
N VAL A 57 -6.36 7.50 13.62
CA VAL A 57 -7.49 8.06 12.87
C VAL A 57 -7.24 9.52 12.49
N ASP A 58 -6.57 10.29 13.34
CA ASP A 58 -6.22 11.68 13.03
C ASP A 58 -5.20 11.77 11.88
N GLN A 59 -4.24 10.84 11.84
CA GLN A 59 -3.29 10.77 10.73
C GLN A 59 -3.99 10.41 9.42
N LEU A 60 -4.93 9.46 9.45
CA LEU A 60 -5.73 9.06 8.30
C LEU A 60 -6.67 10.20 7.85
N ARG A 61 -7.31 10.89 8.79
CA ARG A 61 -8.14 12.08 8.50
C ARG A 61 -7.32 13.18 7.85
N ARG A 62 -6.11 13.44 8.36
CA ARG A 62 -5.20 14.41 7.75
C ARG A 62 -4.84 14.02 6.31
N ALA A 63 -4.56 12.75 6.05
CA ALA A 63 -4.29 12.27 4.70
C ALA A 63 -5.48 12.51 3.75
N PHE A 64 -6.70 12.24 4.20
CA PHE A 64 -7.93 12.53 3.45
C PHE A 64 -8.06 14.03 3.15
N LEU A 65 -7.88 14.89 4.16
CA LEU A 65 -8.04 16.33 4.00
C LEU A 65 -6.98 16.93 3.07
N LEU A 66 -5.76 16.40 3.05
CA LEU A 66 -4.74 16.80 2.08
C LEU A 66 -5.17 16.48 0.64
N ASP A 67 -5.72 15.28 0.41
CA ASP A 67 -6.23 14.88 -0.90
C ASP A 67 -7.46 15.70 -1.30
N TRP A 68 -8.36 15.97 -0.35
CA TRP A 68 -9.53 16.83 -0.54
C TRP A 68 -9.13 18.24 -0.95
N GLY A 69 -8.20 18.84 -0.20
CA GLY A 69 -7.70 20.17 -0.48
C GLY A 69 -7.01 20.27 -1.83
N PHE A 70 -6.26 19.24 -2.22
CA PHE A 70 -5.69 19.18 -3.55
C PHE A 70 -6.76 19.15 -4.66
N ALA A 71 -7.86 18.42 -4.43
CA ALA A 71 -8.92 18.25 -5.42
C ALA A 71 -9.84 19.47 -5.51
N THR A 72 -10.14 20.12 -4.38
CA THR A 72 -11.14 21.20 -4.29
C THR A 72 -10.56 22.60 -4.15
N GLY A 73 -9.33 22.72 -3.69
CA GLY A 73 -8.72 23.98 -3.26
C GLY A 73 -9.23 24.50 -1.91
N GLU A 74 -10.06 23.74 -1.19
CA GLU A 74 -10.78 24.14 0.03
C GLU A 74 -10.12 23.70 1.32
N PHE A 75 -8.84 23.44 1.33
CA PHE A 75 -8.16 22.94 2.54
C PHE A 75 -7.33 24.03 3.21
N ASP A 76 -7.61 24.30 4.48
CA ASP A 76 -6.73 25.03 5.39
C ASP A 76 -6.20 24.07 6.48
N GLN A 77 -4.89 24.10 6.71
CA GLN A 77 -4.28 23.27 7.77
C GLN A 77 -4.84 23.58 9.16
N ARG A 78 -5.43 24.78 9.35
CA ARG A 78 -6.11 25.21 10.58
C ARG A 78 -7.42 24.47 10.83
N ASP A 79 -7.99 23.86 9.79
CA ASP A 79 -9.24 23.08 9.88
C ASP A 79 -9.01 21.65 10.37
N LEU A 80 -7.73 21.28 10.62
CA LEU A 80 -7.43 19.99 11.21
C LEU A 80 -7.93 19.97 12.68
N PRO A 81 -8.75 18.99 13.04
CA PRO A 81 -9.13 18.81 14.43
C PRO A 81 -7.88 18.53 15.27
N PRO A 82 -7.88 18.96 16.54
CA PRO A 82 -6.80 18.62 17.45
C PRO A 82 -6.66 17.09 17.53
N SER A 83 -5.41 16.63 17.62
CA SER A 83 -5.13 15.19 17.72
C SER A 83 -5.82 14.60 18.95
N SER A 84 -6.56 13.53 18.75
CA SER A 84 -7.11 12.75 19.85
C SER A 84 -5.97 11.95 20.49
N ASN A 85 -5.82 12.10 21.80
CA ASN A 85 -4.88 11.29 22.58
C ASN A 85 -5.56 10.05 23.19
N ILE A 86 -6.79 9.74 22.76
CA ILE A 86 -7.52 8.57 23.23
C ILE A 86 -6.86 7.33 22.63
N MET A 87 -6.18 6.58 23.50
CA MET A 87 -5.58 5.32 23.10
C MET A 87 -6.66 4.25 22.92
N SER A 88 -6.55 3.47 21.87
CA SER A 88 -7.42 2.32 21.62
C SER A 88 -6.53 1.11 21.27
N GLY A 89 -6.49 0.14 22.19
CA GLY A 89 -5.62 -1.02 22.07
C GLY A 89 -4.14 -0.72 22.32
N ASP A 90 -3.29 -1.69 22.01
CA ASP A 90 -1.84 -1.71 22.27
C ASP A 90 -0.98 -1.76 20.99
N SER A 91 -1.61 -1.68 19.82
CA SER A 91 -0.91 -1.72 18.53
C SER A 91 -0.31 -0.35 18.19
N LEU A 92 0.98 -0.35 17.86
CA LEU A 92 1.64 0.83 17.34
C LEU A 92 1.38 0.99 15.84
N CYS A 93 0.75 2.09 15.47
CA CYS A 93 0.41 2.38 14.09
C CYS A 93 1.00 3.73 13.65
N ARG A 94 1.43 3.80 12.41
CA ARG A 94 1.89 5.04 11.78
C ARG A 94 1.41 5.10 10.33
N MET A 95 0.93 6.25 9.91
CA MET A 95 0.64 6.55 8.52
C MET A 95 1.91 7.01 7.81
N VAL A 96 2.21 6.40 6.67
CA VAL A 96 3.25 6.85 5.75
C VAL A 96 2.58 7.16 4.43
N LEU A 97 2.70 8.40 3.98
CA LEU A 97 2.17 8.86 2.70
C LEU A 97 3.24 8.69 1.64
N ASP A 98 2.83 8.15 0.52
CA ASP A 98 3.60 8.10 -0.70
C ASP A 98 2.79 8.73 -1.84
N GLY A 99 3.47 9.37 -2.76
CA GLY A 99 2.81 10.05 -3.87
C GLY A 99 3.79 10.79 -4.78
N PRO A 100 3.30 11.27 -5.92
CA PRO A 100 4.12 12.01 -6.87
C PRO A 100 4.64 13.31 -6.27
N GLY A 101 5.89 13.63 -6.55
CA GLY A 101 6.53 14.89 -6.14
C GLY A 101 7.45 14.79 -4.93
N THR A 102 7.64 13.62 -4.35
CA THR A 102 8.73 13.36 -3.41
C THR A 102 9.95 12.84 -4.18
N GLU A 103 11.09 13.50 -4.06
CA GLU A 103 12.37 13.02 -4.65
C GLU A 103 12.83 11.70 -3.98
N ALA A 104 12.38 11.43 -2.77
CA ALA A 104 12.62 10.19 -2.04
C ALA A 104 11.45 9.22 -2.23
N ASP A 105 11.73 7.92 -2.22
CA ASP A 105 10.74 6.85 -2.14
C ASP A 105 10.62 6.37 -0.67
N PRO A 106 9.80 7.06 0.16
CA PRO A 106 9.74 6.78 1.58
C PRO A 106 9.18 5.40 1.90
N LEU A 107 8.38 4.81 1.00
CA LEU A 107 7.88 3.45 1.19
C LEU A 107 8.96 2.42 0.92
N ASN A 108 9.78 2.60 -0.10
CA ASN A 108 10.89 1.71 -0.37
C ASN A 108 11.89 1.70 0.79
N ASP A 109 12.25 2.88 1.30
CA ASP A 109 13.15 3.03 2.45
C ASP A 109 12.57 2.37 3.71
N LEU A 110 11.27 2.57 3.96
CA LEU A 110 10.57 1.94 5.07
C LEU A 110 10.59 0.41 4.96
N TYR A 111 10.29 -0.14 3.78
CA TYR A 111 10.33 -1.59 3.56
C TYR A 111 11.74 -2.16 3.72
N CYS A 112 12.74 -1.49 3.20
CA CYS A 112 14.14 -1.89 3.39
C CYS A 112 14.53 -1.90 4.87
N GLY A 113 14.12 -0.87 5.62
CA GLY A 113 14.37 -0.78 7.07
C GLY A 113 13.67 -1.89 7.86
N ILE A 114 12.38 -2.15 7.58
CA ILE A 114 11.60 -3.23 8.22
C ILE A 114 12.21 -4.60 7.93
N ILE A 115 12.57 -4.89 6.68
CA ILE A 115 13.19 -6.14 6.29
C ILE A 115 14.58 -6.28 6.93
N GLY A 116 15.33 -5.16 6.98
CA GLY A 116 16.63 -5.11 7.63
C GLY A 116 16.58 -5.44 9.13
N SER A 117 15.52 -5.03 9.81
CA SER A 117 15.31 -5.27 11.25
C SER A 117 14.70 -6.64 11.58
N ALA A 118 14.22 -7.37 10.59
CA ALA A 118 13.58 -8.67 10.80
C ALA A 118 14.56 -9.70 11.38
N GLN A 119 14.10 -10.45 12.40
CA GLN A 119 14.91 -11.45 13.12
C GLN A 119 14.51 -12.90 12.75
N HIS A 120 13.24 -13.15 12.44
CA HIS A 120 12.73 -14.52 12.27
C HIS A 120 12.03 -14.73 10.93
N THR A 121 11.08 -13.87 10.58
CA THR A 121 10.27 -14.08 9.38
C THR A 121 9.95 -12.77 8.68
N VAL A 122 10.00 -12.82 7.33
CA VAL A 122 9.44 -11.80 6.43
C VAL A 122 8.42 -12.49 5.55
N ARG A 123 7.19 -11.97 5.52
CA ARG A 123 6.10 -12.48 4.68
C ARG A 123 5.52 -11.34 3.88
N ILE A 124 5.58 -11.45 2.56
CA ILE A 124 5.06 -10.45 1.62
C ILE A 124 3.97 -11.11 0.79
N MET A 125 2.82 -10.46 0.68
CA MET A 125 1.78 -10.82 -0.26
C MET A 125 1.44 -9.58 -1.08
N THR A 126 1.59 -9.67 -2.39
CA THR A 126 1.34 -8.54 -3.29
C THR A 126 0.87 -9.03 -4.66
N PRO A 127 -0.10 -8.36 -5.30
CA PRO A 127 -0.49 -8.67 -6.67
C PRO A 127 0.57 -8.28 -7.70
N TYR A 128 1.45 -7.33 -7.36
CA TYR A 128 2.47 -6.79 -8.25
C TYR A 128 3.81 -6.72 -7.51
N PHE A 129 4.71 -7.61 -7.85
CA PHE A 129 6.04 -7.62 -7.28
C PHE A 129 7.05 -7.00 -8.25
N LEU A 130 7.23 -5.71 -8.14
CA LEU A 130 8.18 -4.91 -8.91
C LEU A 130 9.23 -4.30 -7.95
N PRO A 131 10.08 -5.13 -7.34
CA PRO A 131 10.99 -4.68 -6.31
C PRO A 131 12.13 -3.83 -6.89
N SER A 132 12.52 -2.79 -6.17
CA SER A 132 13.75 -2.04 -6.43
C SER A 132 14.99 -2.92 -6.17
N HIS A 133 16.15 -2.48 -6.63
CA HIS A 133 17.41 -3.18 -6.34
C HIS A 133 17.72 -3.22 -4.84
N GLU A 134 17.39 -2.15 -4.12
CA GLU A 134 17.57 -2.01 -2.68
C GLU A 134 16.69 -3.00 -1.92
N LEU A 135 15.42 -3.15 -2.34
CA LEU A 135 14.48 -4.09 -1.73
C LEU A 135 14.93 -5.55 -1.95
N ILE A 136 15.42 -5.88 -3.15
CA ILE A 136 16.01 -7.20 -3.43
C ILE A 136 17.24 -7.45 -2.53
N ALA A 137 18.12 -6.45 -2.40
CA ALA A 137 19.30 -6.55 -1.54
C ALA A 137 18.92 -6.75 -0.07
N ALA A 138 17.91 -6.03 0.42
CA ALA A 138 17.40 -6.19 1.78
C ALA A 138 16.82 -7.60 2.04
N LEU A 139 16.03 -8.14 1.11
CA LEU A 139 15.48 -9.49 1.20
C LEU A 139 16.58 -10.56 1.19
N ARG A 140 17.57 -10.43 0.31
CA ARG A 140 18.73 -11.33 0.27
C ARG A 140 19.53 -11.28 1.56
N SER A 141 19.81 -10.08 2.07
CA SER A 141 20.52 -9.89 3.34
C SER A 141 19.75 -10.52 4.50
N ALA A 142 18.43 -10.35 4.57
CA ALA A 142 17.59 -10.99 5.58
C ALA A 142 17.71 -12.52 5.51
N ALA A 143 17.60 -13.11 4.32
CA ALA A 143 17.74 -14.55 4.11
C ALA A 143 19.13 -15.06 4.52
N GLN A 144 20.20 -14.32 4.21
CA GLN A 144 21.57 -14.66 4.62
C GLN A 144 21.78 -14.60 6.13
N ARG A 145 21.00 -13.79 6.86
CA ARG A 145 20.99 -13.78 8.34
C ARG A 145 20.16 -14.92 8.94
N GLY A 146 19.55 -15.79 8.13
CA GLY A 146 18.72 -16.90 8.58
C GLY A 146 17.24 -16.54 8.77
N VAL A 147 16.80 -15.36 8.33
CA VAL A 147 15.39 -14.98 8.35
C VAL A 147 14.62 -15.75 7.29
N SER A 148 13.49 -16.36 7.67
CA SER A 148 12.60 -17.05 6.72
C SER A 148 11.84 -16.04 5.88
N VAL A 149 12.21 -15.89 4.60
CA VAL A 149 11.57 -14.96 3.66
C VAL A 149 10.58 -15.71 2.78
N ARG A 150 9.33 -15.23 2.73
CA ARG A 150 8.27 -15.79 1.87
C ARG A 150 7.56 -14.66 1.11
N VAL A 151 7.46 -14.83 -0.21
CA VAL A 151 6.71 -13.91 -1.06
C VAL A 151 5.58 -14.69 -1.75
N VAL A 152 4.36 -14.21 -1.62
CA VAL A 152 3.16 -14.78 -2.26
C VAL A 152 2.74 -13.86 -3.41
N LEU A 153 2.68 -14.44 -4.58
CA LEU A 153 2.30 -13.74 -5.83
C LEU A 153 1.11 -14.46 -6.47
N PRO A 154 0.27 -13.76 -7.24
CA PRO A 154 -0.79 -14.38 -8.00
C PRO A 154 -0.21 -15.30 -9.09
N GLY A 155 -0.81 -16.47 -9.28
CA GLY A 155 -0.41 -17.43 -10.33
C GLY A 155 -0.69 -16.94 -11.75
N LYS A 156 -1.62 -15.99 -11.92
CA LYS A 156 -1.91 -15.28 -13.17
C LYS A 156 -1.91 -13.79 -12.91
N ASN A 157 -1.16 -13.06 -13.70
CA ASN A 157 -1.15 -11.60 -13.64
C ASN A 157 -2.13 -11.05 -14.68
N ASN A 158 -2.85 -9.98 -14.33
CA ASN A 158 -3.77 -9.26 -15.21
C ASN A 158 -3.14 -8.02 -15.85
N LEU A 159 -1.84 -7.76 -15.62
CA LEU A 159 -1.13 -6.71 -16.35
C LEU A 159 -0.80 -7.22 -17.76
N PRO A 160 -1.07 -6.42 -18.83
CA PRO A 160 -0.49 -6.71 -20.12
C PRO A 160 1.03 -6.70 -19.99
N GLU A 161 1.69 -7.74 -20.55
CA GLU A 161 3.13 -7.92 -20.48
C GLU A 161 3.86 -6.66 -20.94
N ALA A 162 4.32 -5.85 -19.99
CA ALA A 162 5.36 -4.87 -20.26
C ALA A 162 6.66 -5.68 -20.41
N GLY A 163 7.00 -5.96 -21.66
CA GLY A 163 8.10 -6.74 -22.18
C GLY A 163 9.21 -7.14 -21.20
N GLY A 164 9.15 -8.35 -20.69
CA GLY A 164 10.18 -8.94 -19.84
C GLY A 164 9.58 -10.06 -19.01
N SER A 165 9.44 -11.23 -19.60
CA SER A 165 8.91 -12.43 -18.97
C SER A 165 9.80 -12.86 -17.80
N LEU A 166 9.41 -12.56 -16.58
CA LEU A 166 9.62 -13.48 -15.48
C LEU A 166 8.56 -14.59 -15.62
N GLU A 167 8.77 -15.49 -16.57
CA GLU A 167 8.10 -16.78 -16.54
C GLU A 167 8.51 -17.48 -15.24
N ALA A 168 7.67 -17.33 -14.21
CA ALA A 168 7.64 -18.30 -13.14
C ALA A 168 7.18 -19.62 -13.76
N ARG A 169 8.12 -20.42 -14.26
CA ARG A 169 7.88 -21.83 -14.56
C ARG A 169 7.56 -22.50 -13.24
N SER A 170 6.30 -22.60 -12.90
CA SER A 170 5.86 -23.33 -11.73
C SER A 170 4.85 -24.39 -12.12
N SER A 171 5.36 -25.62 -12.15
CA SER A 171 4.62 -26.84 -11.86
C SER A 171 4.53 -27.11 -10.35
N LYS A 172 4.72 -26.10 -9.49
CA LYS A 172 4.62 -26.18 -8.02
C LYS A 172 3.59 -25.19 -7.52
N PRO A 173 2.85 -25.50 -6.43
CA PRO A 173 1.84 -24.62 -5.88
C PRO A 173 2.47 -23.28 -5.52
N ALA A 174 1.67 -22.19 -5.55
CA ALA A 174 2.00 -20.77 -5.51
C ALA A 174 2.88 -20.29 -4.33
N TRP A 175 4.00 -20.95 -4.08
CA TRP A 175 4.96 -20.66 -3.00
C TRP A 175 6.35 -20.54 -3.60
N ALA A 176 6.86 -19.36 -3.78
CA ALA A 176 8.30 -19.20 -3.97
C ALA A 176 8.93 -19.12 -2.56
N THR A 177 9.71 -20.14 -2.20
CA THR A 177 10.57 -20.13 -1.00
C THR A 177 11.98 -19.88 -1.49
N TRP A 178 12.59 -18.80 -1.02
CA TRP A 178 14.01 -18.48 -1.21
C TRP A 178 14.77 -18.81 0.04
#